data_e0d371a58175faa7f98cf6566362f83b
#
_entry.id   e0d371a58175faa7f98cf6566362f83b
#
_cell.length_a   1.000
_cell.length_b   1.000
_cell.length_c   1.000
_cell.angle_alpha   90.00
_cell.angle_beta   90.00
_cell.angle_gamma   90.00
#
_symmetry.space_group_name_H-M   'P 1'
#
loop_
_entity.id
_entity.type
_entity.pdbx_description
1 polymer ?
#
loop_
_entity_poly.entity_id
_entity_poly.type
_entity_poly.pdbx_seq_one_letter_code
_entity_poly.pdbx_strand_id
1 'polypeptide(L)'
;MPELTSAPLLVVRDLGKTFPDGNGGLEALDSASFSVAPREFVCVLGPSGSGKSTLLRILAGLLEPSCGSFTFTGGRPKIGMVFQQSNLMPWRTTLQNITLPLELEGIPSGERRVRAQELIDLVGLQSFESAWPRDLSGGMAQRVAIARALVHDPDILLLDEPFGSLDALTRERMWTELARIWQMRQKTVLMVTHSIGEALFMADRVLVLSQRPGRIKLDLKVDLPRPRLDEMRYTAHFGKLARQLKEAIGQ
;
A
#
# COMPACT_ATOMS: atom_id res chain seq x y z
N MET A 1 12.22 -27.16 -7.87
CA MET A 1 11.08 -26.99 -8.76
C MET A 1 11.31 -25.68 -9.53
N PRO A 2 11.20 -25.63 -10.86
CA PRO A 2 11.38 -24.38 -11.58
C PRO A 2 10.26 -23.40 -11.18
N GLU A 3 10.63 -22.18 -10.80
CA GLU A 3 9.73 -21.06 -10.61
C GLU A 3 8.95 -20.86 -11.92
N LEU A 4 7.68 -21.18 -11.91
CA LEU A 4 6.74 -20.69 -12.91
C LEU A 4 6.71 -19.18 -12.73
N THR A 5 7.50 -18.45 -13.49
CA THR A 5 7.44 -16.99 -13.63
C THR A 5 6.08 -16.66 -14.24
N SER A 6 5.08 -16.53 -13.37
CA SER A 6 3.77 -15.99 -13.81
C SER A 6 4.00 -14.59 -14.38
N ALA A 7 3.34 -14.28 -15.50
CA ALA A 7 3.39 -12.94 -16.08
C ALA A 7 3.10 -11.89 -15.00
N PRO A 8 3.84 -10.78 -14.96
CA PRO A 8 3.62 -9.73 -13.95
C PRO A 8 2.21 -9.16 -14.05
N LEU A 9 1.57 -8.86 -12.90
CA LEU A 9 0.26 -8.22 -12.85
C LEU A 9 0.34 -6.77 -13.32
N LEU A 10 1.41 -6.06 -12.92
CA LEU A 10 1.66 -4.66 -13.26
C LEU A 10 3.03 -4.53 -13.90
N VAL A 11 3.10 -3.81 -15.03
CA VAL A 11 4.36 -3.40 -15.67
C VAL A 11 4.36 -1.89 -15.81
N VAL A 12 5.39 -1.23 -15.31
CA VAL A 12 5.63 0.21 -15.39
C VAL A 12 6.88 0.44 -16.24
N ARG A 13 6.81 1.35 -17.22
CA ARG A 13 7.91 1.66 -18.15
C ARG A 13 8.13 3.15 -18.25
N ASP A 14 9.32 3.59 -17.89
CA ASP A 14 9.83 4.96 -18.01
C ASP A 14 8.84 6.03 -17.52
N LEU A 15 8.13 5.70 -16.42
CA LEU A 15 7.07 6.53 -15.89
C LEU A 15 7.65 7.81 -15.29
N GLY A 16 7.19 8.96 -15.80
CA GLY A 16 7.59 10.27 -15.31
C GLY A 16 6.40 11.18 -15.06
N LYS A 17 6.60 12.13 -14.14
CA LYS A 17 5.62 13.16 -13.82
C LYS A 17 6.26 14.48 -13.51
N THR A 18 5.89 15.49 -14.28
CA THR A 18 6.23 16.91 -14.07
C THR A 18 4.94 17.67 -13.79
N PHE A 19 4.93 18.47 -12.74
CA PHE A 19 3.83 19.39 -12.42
C PHE A 19 4.20 20.78 -12.92
N PRO A 20 3.30 21.53 -13.58
CA PRO A 20 3.56 22.91 -13.97
C PRO A 20 3.73 23.78 -12.72
N ASP A 21 4.79 24.60 -12.66
CA ASP A 21 5.11 25.47 -11.51
C ASP A 21 5.49 26.87 -11.93
N GLY A 22 5.24 27.36 -13.04
CA GLY A 22 5.61 28.72 -13.48
C GLY A 22 7.12 28.97 -13.74
N ASN A 23 8.00 28.03 -13.33
CA ASN A 23 9.48 28.13 -13.44
C ASN A 23 10.10 26.95 -14.22
N GLY A 24 9.36 26.31 -15.12
CA GLY A 24 9.88 25.20 -15.93
C GLY A 24 9.35 23.80 -15.50
N GLY A 25 8.59 23.73 -14.42
CA GLY A 25 7.94 22.50 -13.97
C GLY A 25 8.69 21.79 -12.84
N LEU A 26 7.90 21.26 -11.90
CA LEU A 26 8.38 20.44 -10.78
C LEU A 26 8.40 18.98 -11.19
N GLU A 27 9.57 18.44 -11.53
CA GLU A 27 9.71 17.02 -11.86
C GLU A 27 9.66 16.17 -10.58
N ALA A 28 8.56 15.39 -10.42
CA ALA A 28 8.34 14.55 -9.25
C ALA A 28 8.88 13.13 -9.46
N LEU A 29 8.72 12.58 -10.66
CA LEU A 29 9.19 11.26 -11.06
C LEU A 29 9.91 11.35 -12.40
N ASP A 30 10.98 10.56 -12.55
CA ASP A 30 11.73 10.46 -13.79
C ASP A 30 12.10 9.00 -14.08
N SER A 31 11.60 8.51 -15.22
CA SER A 31 11.91 7.20 -15.80
C SER A 31 11.81 6.02 -14.83
N ALA A 32 10.78 6.00 -13.98
CA ALA A 32 10.57 4.86 -13.08
C ALA A 32 10.08 3.63 -13.88
N SER A 33 10.86 2.53 -13.84
CA SER A 33 10.54 1.28 -14.52
C SER A 33 10.65 0.10 -13.55
N PHE A 34 9.57 -0.68 -13.42
CA PHE A 34 9.50 -1.90 -12.59
C PHE A 34 8.29 -2.75 -12.96
N SER A 35 8.23 -3.94 -12.41
CA SER A 35 7.06 -4.81 -12.51
C SER A 35 6.64 -5.33 -11.14
N VAL A 36 5.39 -5.77 -11.00
CA VAL A 36 4.87 -6.41 -9.79
C VAL A 36 4.21 -7.72 -10.17
N ALA A 37 4.62 -8.81 -9.53
CA ALA A 37 4.05 -10.14 -9.75
C ALA A 37 2.69 -10.28 -9.03
N PRO A 38 1.80 -11.20 -9.48
CA PRO A 38 0.60 -11.54 -8.73
C PRO A 38 0.94 -12.01 -7.31
N ARG A 39 0.18 -11.53 -6.32
CA ARG A 39 0.33 -11.86 -4.89
C ARG A 39 1.67 -11.41 -4.26
N GLU A 40 2.45 -10.62 -4.95
CA GLU A 40 3.67 -10.02 -4.43
C GLU A 40 3.33 -8.79 -3.56
N PHE A 41 4.04 -8.63 -2.45
CA PHE A 41 4.02 -7.43 -1.64
C PHE A 41 5.27 -6.60 -1.96
N VAL A 42 5.10 -5.51 -2.70
CA VAL A 42 6.20 -4.59 -3.05
C VAL A 42 6.09 -3.33 -2.22
N CYS A 43 7.20 -2.89 -1.60
CA CYS A 43 7.30 -1.57 -0.99
C CYS A 43 8.14 -0.64 -1.85
N VAL A 44 7.66 0.59 -2.04
CA VAL A 44 8.44 1.70 -2.59
C VAL A 44 8.89 2.57 -1.43
N LEU A 45 10.18 2.56 -1.17
CA LEU A 45 10.85 3.28 -0.09
C LEU A 45 11.57 4.51 -0.64
N GLY A 46 11.54 5.61 0.09
CA GLY A 46 12.29 6.81 -0.30
C GLY A 46 12.02 7.98 0.61
N PRO A 47 12.83 9.06 0.54
CA PRO A 47 12.67 10.23 1.36
C PRO A 47 11.36 10.98 1.07
N SER A 48 10.99 11.88 1.97
CA SER A 48 9.83 12.77 1.74
C SER A 48 10.04 13.60 0.46
N GLY A 49 8.98 13.74 -0.34
CA GLY A 49 9.05 14.46 -1.61
C GLY A 49 9.68 13.70 -2.78
N SER A 50 10.03 12.42 -2.64
CA SER A 50 10.60 11.59 -3.74
C SER A 50 9.59 11.11 -4.78
N GLY A 51 8.33 11.54 -4.73
CA GLY A 51 7.33 11.16 -5.72
C GLY A 51 6.56 9.86 -5.43
N LYS A 52 6.71 9.21 -4.26
CA LYS A 52 6.04 7.96 -3.89
C LYS A 52 4.51 8.02 -4.02
N SER A 53 3.89 9.01 -3.39
CA SER A 53 2.43 9.19 -3.48
C SER A 53 1.98 9.60 -4.88
N THR A 54 2.83 10.30 -5.63
CA THR A 54 2.60 10.62 -7.06
C THR A 54 2.53 9.34 -7.87
N LEU A 55 3.49 8.42 -7.67
CA LEU A 55 3.51 7.12 -8.32
C LEU A 55 2.21 6.33 -8.02
N LEU A 56 1.82 6.21 -6.75
CA LEU A 56 0.58 5.50 -6.39
C LEU A 56 -0.66 6.12 -7.02
N ARG A 57 -0.77 7.46 -7.02
CA ARG A 57 -1.92 8.16 -7.62
C ARG A 57 -2.00 7.95 -9.13
N ILE A 58 -0.86 7.88 -9.83
CA ILE A 58 -0.84 7.54 -11.26
C ILE A 58 -1.36 6.12 -11.46
N LEU A 59 -0.84 5.15 -10.71
CA LEU A 59 -1.25 3.74 -10.83
C LEU A 59 -2.71 3.50 -10.43
N ALA A 60 -3.25 4.32 -9.52
CA ALA A 60 -4.66 4.33 -9.17
C ALA A 60 -5.57 4.98 -10.25
N GLY A 61 -4.98 5.60 -11.27
CA GLY A 61 -5.73 6.36 -12.29
C GLY A 61 -6.29 7.69 -11.79
N LEU A 62 -5.75 8.22 -10.68
CA LEU A 62 -6.14 9.51 -10.10
C LEU A 62 -5.30 10.67 -10.66
N LEU A 63 -4.22 10.35 -11.36
CA LEU A 63 -3.30 11.34 -11.94
C LEU A 63 -2.72 10.77 -13.23
N GLU A 64 -2.70 11.57 -14.28
CA GLU A 64 -2.07 11.19 -15.55
C GLU A 64 -0.55 11.35 -15.47
N PRO A 65 0.24 10.40 -16.02
CA PRO A 65 1.68 10.56 -16.16
C PRO A 65 2.01 11.65 -17.19
N SER A 66 3.19 12.25 -17.09
CA SER A 66 3.70 13.19 -18.11
C SER A 66 4.44 12.46 -19.23
N CYS A 67 5.05 11.32 -18.94
CA CYS A 67 5.69 10.43 -19.92
C CYS A 67 5.71 9.00 -19.41
N GLY A 68 6.09 8.06 -20.27
CA GLY A 68 6.08 6.63 -19.97
C GLY A 68 4.68 6.03 -19.96
N SER A 69 4.57 4.80 -19.46
CA SER A 69 3.30 4.07 -19.43
C SER A 69 3.28 3.03 -18.32
N PHE A 70 2.09 2.57 -17.98
CA PHE A 70 1.92 1.38 -17.17
C PHE A 70 0.77 0.53 -17.72
N THR A 71 0.86 -0.77 -17.52
CA THR A 71 -0.14 -1.73 -17.99
C THR A 71 -0.41 -2.78 -16.92
N PHE A 72 -1.68 -3.17 -16.80
CA PHE A 72 -2.08 -4.32 -16.01
C PHE A 72 -2.35 -5.50 -16.93
N THR A 73 -1.78 -6.64 -16.63
CA THR A 73 -2.02 -7.88 -17.37
C THR A 73 -3.45 -8.36 -17.10
N GLY A 74 -4.20 -8.70 -18.17
CA GLY A 74 -5.59 -9.13 -18.03
C GLY A 74 -6.63 -8.00 -18.08
N GLY A 75 -6.21 -6.75 -18.29
CA GLY A 75 -7.09 -5.58 -18.39
C GLY A 75 -7.07 -4.71 -17.14
N ARG A 76 -8.09 -3.84 -16.97
CA ARG A 76 -8.18 -2.91 -15.85
C ARG A 76 -8.54 -3.66 -14.57
N PRO A 77 -7.63 -3.73 -13.55
CA PRO A 77 -7.90 -4.43 -12.30
C PRO A 77 -8.87 -3.65 -11.42
N LYS A 78 -9.49 -4.34 -10.48
CA LYS A 78 -10.10 -3.71 -9.31
C LYS A 78 -8.99 -3.22 -8.38
N ILE A 79 -8.98 -1.93 -8.08
CA ILE A 79 -7.94 -1.30 -7.24
C ILE A 79 -8.54 -0.91 -5.90
N GLY A 80 -8.00 -1.45 -4.81
CA GLY A 80 -8.24 -0.93 -3.46
C GLY A 80 -7.18 0.11 -3.11
N MET A 81 -7.57 1.27 -2.59
CA MET A 81 -6.61 2.30 -2.19
C MET A 81 -6.81 2.73 -0.74
N VAL A 82 -5.71 2.78 -0.01
CA VAL A 82 -5.64 3.32 1.36
C VAL A 82 -4.70 4.52 1.33
N PHE A 83 -5.19 5.66 1.80
CA PHE A 83 -4.43 6.90 1.88
C PHE A 83 -3.74 7.03 3.24
N GLN A 84 -2.77 7.92 3.35
CA GLN A 84 -2.07 8.26 4.59
C GLN A 84 -3.03 8.67 5.71
N GLN A 85 -4.05 9.46 5.37
CA GLN A 85 -5.20 9.70 6.24
C GLN A 85 -6.31 8.71 5.88
N SER A 86 -7.04 8.20 6.87
CA SER A 86 -8.08 7.19 6.66
C SER A 86 -9.20 7.65 5.70
N ASN A 87 -9.41 8.98 5.57
CA ASN A 87 -10.40 9.60 4.70
C ASN A 87 -11.78 8.93 4.82
N LEU A 88 -12.20 8.65 6.07
CA LEU A 88 -13.53 8.13 6.35
C LEU A 88 -14.57 9.24 6.14
N MET A 89 -15.74 8.87 5.61
CA MET A 89 -16.87 9.76 5.51
C MET A 89 -17.38 10.08 6.92
N PRO A 90 -17.25 11.32 7.44
CA PRO A 90 -17.58 11.63 8.83
C PRO A 90 -19.06 11.48 9.17
N TRP A 91 -19.92 11.49 8.16
CA TRP A 91 -21.39 11.28 8.27
C TRP A 91 -21.82 9.83 8.03
N ARG A 92 -20.89 8.87 8.03
CA ARG A 92 -21.15 7.43 7.91
C ARG A 92 -20.53 6.68 9.07
N THR A 93 -21.24 5.66 9.55
CA THR A 93 -20.71 4.75 10.56
C THR A 93 -19.55 3.88 9.99
N THR A 94 -18.88 3.13 10.85
CA THR A 94 -17.86 2.16 10.45
C THR A 94 -18.37 1.20 9.36
N LEU A 95 -19.52 0.54 9.61
CA LEU A 95 -20.13 -0.36 8.64
C LEU A 95 -20.44 0.33 7.31
N GLN A 96 -21.00 1.54 7.37
CA GLN A 96 -21.36 2.32 6.19
C GLN A 96 -20.13 2.80 5.42
N ASN A 97 -19.02 3.10 6.09
CA ASN A 97 -17.74 3.41 5.43
C ASN A 97 -17.20 2.19 4.70
N ILE A 98 -17.21 1.01 5.34
CA ILE A 98 -16.72 -0.22 4.75
C ILE A 98 -17.58 -0.65 3.55
N THR A 99 -18.90 -0.53 3.65
CA THR A 99 -19.81 -0.95 2.56
C THR A 99 -19.87 0.02 1.39
N LEU A 100 -19.31 1.23 1.51
CA LEU A 100 -19.41 2.28 0.49
C LEU A 100 -19.00 1.82 -0.94
N PRO A 101 -17.86 1.13 -1.16
CA PRO A 101 -17.51 0.66 -2.51
C PRO A 101 -18.57 -0.27 -3.12
N LEU A 102 -19.11 -1.20 -2.34
CA LEU A 102 -20.16 -2.11 -2.79
C LEU A 102 -21.49 -1.40 -3.03
N GLU A 103 -21.76 -0.31 -2.31
CA GLU A 103 -22.93 0.54 -2.55
C GLU A 103 -22.83 1.22 -3.92
N LEU A 104 -21.64 1.73 -4.27
CA LEU A 104 -21.38 2.35 -5.57
C LEU A 104 -21.43 1.33 -6.72
N GLU A 105 -21.08 0.07 -6.46
CA GLU A 105 -21.25 -1.05 -7.40
C GLU A 105 -22.69 -1.55 -7.52
N GLY A 106 -23.64 -0.99 -6.74
CA GLY A 106 -25.06 -1.38 -6.78
C GLY A 106 -25.38 -2.71 -6.09
N ILE A 107 -24.48 -3.25 -5.28
CA ILE A 107 -24.68 -4.52 -4.57
C ILE A 107 -25.81 -4.37 -3.52
N PRO A 108 -26.73 -5.35 -3.39
CA PRO A 108 -27.83 -5.30 -2.44
C PRO A 108 -27.38 -5.17 -0.97
N SER A 109 -28.14 -4.46 -0.14
CA SER A 109 -27.75 -4.10 1.24
C SER A 109 -27.44 -5.34 2.12
N GLY A 110 -28.21 -6.42 1.97
CA GLY A 110 -27.98 -7.67 2.71
C GLY A 110 -26.61 -8.28 2.42
N GLU A 111 -26.25 -8.37 1.12
CA GLU A 111 -24.96 -8.91 0.69
C GLU A 111 -23.79 -7.99 1.12
N ARG A 112 -23.95 -6.67 0.99
CA ARG A 112 -22.94 -5.70 1.46
C ARG A 112 -22.64 -5.90 2.95
N ARG A 113 -23.69 -6.09 3.77
CA ARG A 113 -23.53 -6.27 5.21
C ARG A 113 -22.76 -7.55 5.54
N VAL A 114 -23.05 -8.65 4.87
CA VAL A 114 -22.33 -9.94 5.09
C VAL A 114 -20.85 -9.77 4.76
N ARG A 115 -20.52 -9.25 3.57
CA ARG A 115 -19.12 -9.03 3.16
C ARG A 115 -18.38 -8.07 4.10
N ALA A 116 -19.04 -7.00 4.54
CA ALA A 116 -18.44 -6.05 5.48
C ALA A 116 -18.22 -6.66 6.86
N GLN A 117 -19.13 -7.51 7.35
CA GLN A 117 -18.98 -8.16 8.64
C GLN A 117 -17.75 -9.07 8.68
N GLU A 118 -17.50 -9.84 7.63
CA GLU A 118 -16.29 -10.68 7.51
C GLU A 118 -15.01 -9.84 7.64
N LEU A 119 -15.00 -8.61 7.08
CA LEU A 119 -13.85 -7.73 7.16
C LEU A 119 -13.74 -7.02 8.50
N ILE A 120 -14.87 -6.65 9.12
CA ILE A 120 -14.90 -6.12 10.48
C ILE A 120 -14.28 -7.12 11.45
N ASP A 121 -14.64 -8.40 11.32
CA ASP A 121 -14.08 -9.49 12.14
C ASP A 121 -12.58 -9.69 11.84
N LEU A 122 -12.21 -9.63 10.57
CA LEU A 122 -10.81 -9.78 10.14
C LEU A 122 -9.90 -8.68 10.70
N VAL A 123 -10.39 -7.41 10.74
CA VAL A 123 -9.60 -6.26 11.23
C VAL A 123 -9.80 -6.00 12.73
N GLY A 124 -10.52 -6.86 13.45
CA GLY A 124 -10.73 -6.76 14.91
C GLY A 124 -11.52 -5.53 15.34
N LEU A 125 -12.61 -5.22 14.64
CA LEU A 125 -13.50 -4.09 14.92
C LEU A 125 -14.92 -4.52 15.31
N GLN A 126 -15.08 -5.75 15.84
CA GLN A 126 -16.33 -6.21 16.39
C GLN A 126 -16.83 -5.23 17.48
N SER A 127 -18.13 -4.98 17.52
CA SER A 127 -18.79 -4.01 18.38
C SER A 127 -18.58 -2.52 18.01
N PHE A 128 -17.87 -2.22 16.92
CA PHE A 128 -17.69 -0.85 16.43
C PHE A 128 -18.40 -0.57 15.10
N GLU A 129 -19.32 -1.43 14.67
CA GLU A 129 -20.06 -1.33 13.40
C GLU A 129 -20.85 -0.02 13.29
N SER A 130 -21.45 0.41 14.39
CA SER A 130 -22.25 1.63 14.49
C SER A 130 -21.45 2.87 14.93
N ALA A 131 -20.17 2.72 15.27
CA ALA A 131 -19.33 3.84 15.69
C ALA A 131 -19.08 4.82 14.53
N TRP A 132 -19.05 6.10 14.86
CA TRP A 132 -18.72 7.16 13.91
C TRP A 132 -17.20 7.38 13.84
N PRO A 133 -16.65 7.92 12.75
CA PRO A 133 -15.21 8.17 12.62
C PRO A 133 -14.60 8.98 13.78
N ARG A 134 -15.34 9.91 14.35
CA ARG A 134 -14.92 10.73 15.50
C ARG A 134 -14.74 9.94 16.81
N ASP A 135 -15.38 8.78 16.90
CA ASP A 135 -15.36 7.91 18.08
C ASP A 135 -14.28 6.84 17.98
N LEU A 136 -13.53 6.78 16.84
CA LEU A 136 -12.48 5.82 16.58
C LEU A 136 -11.10 6.40 16.91
N SER A 137 -10.22 5.56 17.46
CA SER A 137 -8.79 5.90 17.51
C SER A 137 -8.19 5.93 16.09
N GLY A 138 -7.03 6.57 15.93
CA GLY A 138 -6.35 6.62 14.62
C GLY A 138 -6.08 5.25 14.03
N GLY A 139 -5.66 4.27 14.87
CA GLY A 139 -5.46 2.89 14.45
C GLY A 139 -6.76 2.20 14.03
N MET A 140 -7.86 2.42 14.76
CA MET A 140 -9.17 1.89 14.39
C MET A 140 -9.66 2.50 13.06
N ALA A 141 -9.54 3.81 12.88
CA ALA A 141 -9.91 4.49 11.64
C ALA A 141 -9.09 3.94 10.44
N GLN A 142 -7.82 3.64 10.65
CA GLN A 142 -6.97 3.04 9.61
C GLN A 142 -7.39 1.60 9.28
N ARG A 143 -7.79 0.80 10.28
CA ARG A 143 -8.36 -0.54 10.05
C ARG A 143 -9.66 -0.48 9.26
N VAL A 144 -10.52 0.49 9.52
CA VAL A 144 -11.74 0.74 8.72
C VAL A 144 -11.38 1.08 7.27
N ALA A 145 -10.36 1.93 7.04
CA ALA A 145 -9.91 2.29 5.70
C ALA A 145 -9.36 1.07 4.93
N ILE A 146 -8.61 0.19 5.61
CA ILE A 146 -8.11 -1.08 5.03
C ILE A 146 -9.28 -2.01 4.70
N ALA A 147 -10.25 -2.20 5.62
CA ALA A 147 -11.43 -3.02 5.38
C ALA A 147 -12.26 -2.48 4.20
N ARG A 148 -12.45 -1.15 4.12
CA ARG A 148 -13.13 -0.48 3.00
C ARG A 148 -12.42 -0.74 1.67
N ALA A 149 -11.08 -0.71 1.66
CA ALA A 149 -10.31 -0.99 0.45
C ALA A 149 -10.32 -2.46 0.02
N LEU A 150 -10.63 -3.38 0.93
CA LEU A 150 -10.68 -4.82 0.67
C LEU A 150 -12.09 -5.34 0.33
N VAL A 151 -13.17 -4.60 0.68
CA VAL A 151 -14.55 -5.12 0.65
C VAL A 151 -15.04 -5.52 -0.75
N HIS A 152 -14.56 -4.86 -1.78
CA HIS A 152 -14.89 -5.16 -3.18
C HIS A 152 -13.95 -6.17 -3.84
N ASP A 153 -13.14 -6.85 -3.01
CA ASP A 153 -12.19 -7.91 -3.40
C ASP A 153 -11.22 -7.46 -4.52
N PRO A 154 -10.35 -6.46 -4.26
CA PRO A 154 -9.48 -5.90 -5.27
C PRO A 154 -8.41 -6.88 -5.75
N ASP A 155 -7.94 -6.73 -7.00
CA ASP A 155 -6.81 -7.47 -7.56
C ASP A 155 -5.48 -6.93 -7.04
N ILE A 156 -5.41 -5.61 -6.82
CA ILE A 156 -4.25 -4.92 -6.26
C ILE A 156 -4.66 -3.91 -5.18
N LEU A 157 -3.89 -3.87 -4.10
CA LEU A 157 -4.04 -2.92 -3.01
C LEU A 157 -2.90 -1.91 -3.05
N LEU A 158 -3.24 -0.63 -3.17
CA LEU A 158 -2.30 0.50 -3.15
C LEU A 158 -2.36 1.18 -1.77
N LEU A 159 -1.23 1.22 -1.06
CA LEU A 159 -1.14 1.75 0.30
C LEU A 159 -0.20 2.96 0.35
N ASP A 160 -0.75 4.16 0.57
CA ASP A 160 0.01 5.42 0.66
C ASP A 160 0.32 5.74 2.13
N GLU A 161 1.53 5.41 2.59
CA GLU A 161 2.02 5.61 3.97
C GLU A 161 0.97 5.22 5.04
N PRO A 162 0.44 3.97 5.02
CA PRO A 162 -0.75 3.59 5.78
C PRO A 162 -0.59 3.69 7.29
N PHE A 163 0.63 3.87 7.78
CA PHE A 163 0.92 3.94 9.22
C PHE A 163 1.52 5.29 9.65
N GLY A 164 1.65 6.26 8.71
CA GLY A 164 2.34 7.52 8.94
C GLY A 164 1.74 8.40 10.03
N SER A 165 0.42 8.31 10.27
CA SER A 165 -0.30 9.09 11.27
C SER A 165 -0.38 8.42 12.65
N LEU A 166 0.18 7.21 12.82
CA LEU A 166 0.09 6.42 14.05
C LEU A 166 1.31 6.64 14.95
N ASP A 167 1.09 6.57 16.27
CA ASP A 167 2.19 6.48 17.24
C ASP A 167 2.99 5.19 17.06
N ALA A 168 4.20 5.12 17.64
CA ALA A 168 5.13 4.02 17.40
C ALA A 168 4.58 2.64 17.79
N LEU A 169 3.92 2.52 18.95
CA LEU A 169 3.41 1.23 19.44
C LEU A 169 2.19 0.77 18.62
N THR A 170 1.28 1.67 18.31
CA THR A 170 0.13 1.39 17.45
C THR A 170 0.57 0.99 16.05
N ARG A 171 1.60 1.65 15.51
CA ARG A 171 2.19 1.36 14.21
C ARG A 171 2.72 -0.07 14.13
N GLU A 172 3.51 -0.50 15.11
CA GLU A 172 4.07 -1.86 15.15
C GLU A 172 2.98 -2.95 15.22
N ARG A 173 1.95 -2.73 16.04
CA ARG A 173 0.79 -3.62 16.08
C ARG A 173 0.08 -3.69 14.72
N MET A 174 -0.06 -2.55 14.04
CA MET A 174 -0.69 -2.49 12.71
C MET A 174 0.12 -3.20 11.63
N TRP A 175 1.46 -3.23 11.72
CA TRP A 175 2.27 -4.03 10.79
C TRP A 175 1.93 -5.52 10.88
N THR A 176 1.89 -6.05 12.09
CA THR A 176 1.55 -7.45 12.34
C THR A 176 0.13 -7.77 11.86
N GLU A 177 -0.83 -6.89 12.12
CA GLU A 177 -2.21 -7.03 11.66
C GLU A 177 -2.31 -7.02 10.14
N LEU A 178 -1.68 -6.03 9.47
CA LEU A 178 -1.73 -5.96 8.00
C LEU A 178 -1.02 -7.16 7.36
N ALA A 179 0.10 -7.60 7.92
CA ALA A 179 0.80 -8.80 7.46
C ALA A 179 -0.10 -10.05 7.56
N ARG A 180 -0.84 -10.22 8.68
CA ARG A 180 -1.82 -11.29 8.87
C ARG A 180 -2.95 -11.21 7.84
N ILE A 181 -3.54 -10.03 7.65
CA ILE A 181 -4.60 -9.79 6.67
C ILE A 181 -4.12 -10.15 5.26
N TRP A 182 -2.92 -9.70 4.91
CA TRP A 182 -2.32 -9.99 3.62
C TRP A 182 -2.07 -11.50 3.41
N GLN A 183 -1.55 -12.22 4.41
CA GLN A 183 -1.35 -13.66 4.34
C GLN A 183 -2.66 -14.43 4.12
N MET A 184 -3.75 -13.98 4.74
CA MET A 184 -5.06 -14.62 4.58
C MET A 184 -5.71 -14.33 3.22
N ARG A 185 -5.52 -13.13 2.68
CA ARG A 185 -6.19 -12.67 1.44
C ARG A 185 -5.33 -12.84 0.19
N GLN A 186 -4.01 -13.00 0.32
CA GLN A 186 -3.06 -13.22 -0.78
C GLN A 186 -3.23 -12.21 -1.93
N LYS A 187 -3.44 -10.93 -1.61
CA LYS A 187 -3.58 -9.86 -2.61
C LYS A 187 -2.23 -9.34 -3.08
N THR A 188 -2.16 -8.85 -4.31
CA THR A 188 -1.02 -8.06 -4.75
C THR A 188 -1.03 -6.71 -4.05
N VAL A 189 0.10 -6.28 -3.51
CA VAL A 189 0.19 -5.02 -2.74
C VAL A 189 1.36 -4.18 -3.26
N LEU A 190 1.10 -2.91 -3.49
CA LEU A 190 2.12 -1.89 -3.65
C LEU A 190 1.96 -0.85 -2.54
N MET A 191 2.89 -0.82 -1.61
CA MET A 191 2.91 0.09 -0.47
C MET A 191 4.02 1.13 -0.64
N VAL A 192 3.74 2.38 -0.35
CA VAL A 192 4.80 3.39 -0.22
C VAL A 192 5.02 3.75 1.24
N THR A 193 6.27 3.94 1.61
CA THR A 193 6.67 4.32 2.96
C THR A 193 8.02 5.05 2.97
N HIS A 194 8.31 5.75 4.03
CA HIS A 194 9.65 6.29 4.33
C HIS A 194 10.37 5.48 5.42
N SER A 195 9.76 4.43 5.95
CA SER A 195 10.29 3.59 7.02
C SER A 195 10.95 2.33 6.48
N ILE A 196 12.25 2.17 6.72
CA ILE A 196 13.00 0.95 6.38
C ILE A 196 12.43 -0.26 7.12
N GLY A 197 12.08 -0.10 8.40
CA GLY A 197 11.50 -1.17 9.21
C GLY A 197 10.20 -1.69 8.64
N GLU A 198 9.29 -0.79 8.23
CA GLU A 198 8.02 -1.16 7.56
C GLU A 198 8.28 -1.93 6.26
N ALA A 199 9.14 -1.38 5.41
CA ALA A 199 9.44 -1.98 4.12
C ALA A 199 9.98 -3.41 4.28
N LEU A 200 10.95 -3.62 5.17
CA LEU A 200 11.51 -4.95 5.42
C LEU A 200 10.54 -5.91 6.10
N PHE A 201 9.71 -5.40 7.02
CA PHE A 201 8.74 -6.24 7.73
C PHE A 201 7.58 -6.70 6.83
N MET A 202 7.17 -5.85 5.87
CA MET A 202 6.00 -6.12 5.04
C MET A 202 6.33 -6.75 3.69
N ALA A 203 7.37 -6.27 2.99
CA ALA A 203 7.55 -6.54 1.58
C ALA A 203 8.31 -7.83 1.26
N ASP A 204 8.00 -8.43 0.12
CA ASP A 204 8.83 -9.45 -0.54
C ASP A 204 9.95 -8.79 -1.36
N ARG A 205 9.71 -7.54 -1.79
CA ARG A 205 10.66 -6.73 -2.56
C ARG A 205 10.52 -5.25 -2.23
N VAL A 206 11.65 -4.55 -2.14
CA VAL A 206 11.70 -3.12 -1.86
C VAL A 206 12.37 -2.38 -3.01
N LEU A 207 11.64 -1.43 -3.59
CA LEU A 207 12.12 -0.48 -4.58
C LEU A 207 12.53 0.81 -3.87
N VAL A 208 13.78 1.24 -4.00
CA VAL A 208 14.24 2.49 -3.39
C VAL A 208 14.21 3.61 -4.42
N LEU A 209 13.45 4.67 -4.12
CA LEU A 209 13.44 5.90 -4.90
C LEU A 209 14.53 6.88 -4.43
N SER A 210 15.16 7.57 -5.38
CA SER A 210 16.03 8.71 -5.12
C SER A 210 15.27 9.88 -4.48
N GLN A 211 16.01 10.88 -4.01
CA GLN A 211 15.45 12.24 -3.87
C GLN A 211 14.92 12.72 -5.23
N ARG A 212 14.05 13.73 -5.18
CA ARG A 212 13.42 14.31 -6.37
C ARG A 212 14.44 14.78 -7.42
N PRO A 213 14.22 14.46 -8.71
CA PRO A 213 13.18 13.60 -9.24
C PRO A 213 13.36 12.13 -8.81
N GLY A 214 12.23 11.46 -8.49
CA GLY A 214 12.24 10.07 -8.03
C GLY A 214 12.61 9.11 -9.16
N ARG A 215 13.75 8.44 -9.02
CA ARG A 215 14.23 7.36 -9.89
C ARG A 215 14.45 6.10 -9.05
N ILE A 216 14.22 4.93 -9.60
CA ILE A 216 14.53 3.68 -8.90
C ILE A 216 16.04 3.50 -8.86
N LYS A 217 16.62 3.54 -7.66
CA LYS A 217 18.06 3.34 -7.40
C LYS A 217 18.41 1.90 -7.05
N LEU A 218 17.49 1.20 -6.40
CA LEU A 218 17.70 -0.17 -5.95
C LEU A 218 16.39 -0.93 -6.03
N ASP A 219 16.46 -2.17 -6.48
CA ASP A 219 15.41 -3.17 -6.43
C ASP A 219 15.94 -4.34 -5.59
N LEU A 220 15.48 -4.47 -4.34
CA LEU A 220 15.99 -5.40 -3.36
C LEU A 220 14.95 -6.47 -3.05
N LYS A 221 15.28 -7.74 -3.31
CA LYS A 221 14.50 -8.88 -2.82
C LYS A 221 14.73 -9.05 -1.32
N VAL A 222 13.63 -9.18 -0.56
CA VAL A 222 13.68 -9.36 0.89
C VAL A 222 13.57 -10.86 1.20
N ASP A 223 14.69 -11.49 1.47
CA ASP A 223 14.82 -12.92 1.74
C ASP A 223 14.58 -13.29 3.23
N LEU A 224 13.65 -12.60 3.87
CA LEU A 224 13.20 -12.91 5.22
C LEU A 224 12.04 -13.93 5.17
N PRO A 225 12.05 -14.98 6.02
CA PRO A 225 10.98 -15.98 6.02
C PRO A 225 9.62 -15.40 6.43
N ARG A 226 8.55 -16.09 6.04
CA ARG A 226 7.18 -15.78 6.46
C ARG A 226 6.61 -16.94 7.29
N PRO A 227 5.77 -16.71 8.30
CA PRO A 227 5.30 -15.39 8.79
C PRO A 227 6.44 -14.59 9.42
N ARG A 228 6.44 -13.27 9.22
CA ARG A 228 7.43 -12.40 9.85
C ARG A 228 7.03 -12.11 11.28
N LEU A 229 7.96 -12.43 12.19
CA LEU A 229 7.83 -12.23 13.62
C LEU A 229 8.62 -11.00 14.05
N ASP A 230 8.19 -10.35 15.11
CA ASP A 230 8.82 -9.13 15.60
C ASP A 230 10.30 -9.32 15.96
N GLU A 231 10.66 -10.50 16.50
CA GLU A 231 12.03 -10.87 16.84
C GLU A 231 13.00 -10.83 15.64
N MET A 232 12.51 -11.01 14.43
CA MET A 232 13.34 -10.95 13.21
C MET A 232 13.99 -9.58 13.03
N ARG A 233 13.39 -8.51 13.55
CA ARG A 233 13.90 -7.13 13.49
C ARG A 233 15.22 -6.96 14.22
N TYR A 234 15.53 -7.86 15.17
CA TYR A 234 16.74 -7.84 15.97
C TYR A 234 17.82 -8.78 15.45
N THR A 235 17.60 -9.42 14.29
CA THR A 235 18.58 -10.32 13.69
C THR A 235 19.65 -9.57 12.89
N ALA A 236 20.85 -10.15 12.82
CA ALA A 236 21.95 -9.60 12.02
C ALA A 236 21.56 -9.52 10.51
N HIS A 237 20.75 -10.46 10.01
CA HIS A 237 20.29 -10.47 8.63
C HIS A 237 19.37 -9.28 8.32
N PHE A 238 18.39 -9.00 9.18
CA PHE A 238 17.54 -7.81 9.07
C PHE A 238 18.40 -6.53 9.11
N GLY A 239 19.37 -6.46 10.01
CA GLY A 239 20.29 -5.32 10.11
C GLY A 239 21.14 -5.11 8.85
N LYS A 240 21.54 -6.20 8.16
CA LYS A 240 22.26 -6.14 6.89
C LYS A 240 21.37 -5.56 5.77
N LEU A 241 20.15 -6.05 5.63
CA LEU A 241 19.17 -5.53 4.65
C LEU A 241 18.84 -4.05 4.93
N ALA A 242 18.63 -3.70 6.20
CA ALA A 242 18.36 -2.31 6.60
C ALA A 242 19.50 -1.36 6.23
N ARG A 243 20.76 -1.80 6.39
CA ARG A 243 21.94 -1.03 5.99
C ARG A 243 21.97 -0.82 4.47
N GLN A 244 21.72 -1.85 3.67
CA GLN A 244 21.68 -1.72 2.21
C GLN A 244 20.63 -0.70 1.76
N LEU A 245 19.42 -0.74 2.36
CA LEU A 245 18.38 0.23 2.06
C LEU A 245 18.76 1.64 2.48
N LYS A 246 19.39 1.81 3.66
CA LYS A 246 19.86 3.10 4.16
C LYS A 246 20.90 3.72 3.22
N GLU A 247 21.88 2.95 2.79
CA GLU A 247 22.92 3.37 1.83
C GLU A 247 22.31 3.78 0.49
N ALA A 248 21.32 3.03 -0.02
CA ALA A 248 20.62 3.34 -1.27
C ALA A 248 19.80 4.64 -1.19
N ILE A 249 19.20 4.95 -0.03
CA ILE A 249 18.49 6.22 0.20
C ILE A 249 19.48 7.40 0.22
N GLY A 250 20.74 7.16 0.57
CA GLY A 250 21.77 8.21 0.69
C GLY A 250 21.80 8.89 2.05
N GLN A 251 21.48 8.13 3.12
CA GLN A 251 21.59 8.53 4.53
C GLN A 251 22.74 7.83 5.22
#